data_542f823130183b114bca2851ffec0cd7
#
_entry.id   542f823130183b114bca2851ffec0cd7
#
_cell.length_a   1.000
_cell.length_b   1.000
_cell.length_c   1.000
_cell.angle_alpha   90.00
_cell.angle_beta   90.00
_cell.angle_gamma   90.00
#
_symmetry.space_group_name_H-M   'P 1'
#
loop_
_entity.id
_entity.type
_entity.pdbx_description
1 polymer ?
#
loop_
_entity_poly.entity_id
_entity_poly.type
_entity_poly.pdbx_seq_one_letter_code
_entity_poly.pdbx_strand_id
1 'polypeptide(L)'
;ELGLPGEKSGFVPTRAWKQEHFGKPWLKGETLLAAIGQGYVLATPLQLAVMTARCVNGGYAVMPKLTRNAIDEGGETANAADFPKIDISARSRQILMHALDEAMNHPRGTAYNSRIMDPGLAAGGKTGTAQVRRITMLERESGVKKNKERPWRERDHSLFVGYAPVDQPRYAVSVVVEHGGGGSKTAAPIARDVLKEVQRVYAPGKLAKREADR
;
A
#
# COMPACT_ATOMS: atom_id res chain seq x y z
N GLU A 1 4.17 -15.09 -3.26
CA GLU A 1 2.87 -15.76 -3.38
C GLU A 1 2.52 -16.43 -2.06
N LEU A 2 1.23 -16.49 -1.72
CA LEU A 2 0.72 -17.18 -0.53
C LEU A 2 0.29 -18.63 -0.84
N GLY A 3 0.33 -19.03 -2.10
CA GLY A 3 -0.19 -20.30 -2.58
C GLY A 3 -1.72 -20.40 -2.62
N LEU A 4 -2.40 -19.26 -2.65
CA LEU A 4 -3.86 -19.21 -2.74
C LEU A 4 -4.36 -19.37 -4.17
N PRO A 5 -5.45 -20.10 -4.40
CA PRO A 5 -6.08 -20.17 -5.72
C PRO A 5 -6.46 -18.77 -6.23
N GLY A 6 -6.08 -18.47 -7.47
CA GLY A 6 -6.45 -17.21 -8.11
C GLY A 6 -5.60 -16.00 -7.74
N GLU A 7 -4.48 -16.17 -7.06
CA GLU A 7 -3.52 -15.07 -6.84
C GLU A 7 -3.12 -14.40 -8.15
N LYS A 8 -2.99 -13.08 -8.11
CA LYS A 8 -2.53 -12.26 -9.24
C LYS A 8 -1.12 -11.76 -8.95
N SER A 9 -0.26 -11.86 -9.96
CA SER A 9 1.14 -11.42 -9.85
C SER A 9 1.35 -9.91 -9.93
N GLY A 10 0.29 -9.14 -10.20
CA GLY A 10 0.44 -7.74 -10.54
C GLY A 10 1.14 -7.57 -11.89
N PHE A 11 1.50 -6.33 -12.23
CA PHE A 11 2.19 -6.05 -13.48
C PHE A 11 2.97 -4.74 -13.41
N VAL A 12 4.24 -4.77 -13.81
CA VAL A 12 5.07 -3.57 -14.01
C VAL A 12 5.41 -3.48 -15.50
N PRO A 13 4.90 -2.47 -16.21
CA PRO A 13 5.09 -2.36 -17.66
C PRO A 13 6.56 -2.07 -18.00
N THR A 14 7.02 -2.66 -19.12
CA THR A 14 8.33 -2.39 -19.70
C THR A 14 8.20 -1.80 -21.10
N ARG A 15 9.29 -1.21 -21.62
CA ARG A 15 9.35 -0.72 -23.01
C ARG A 15 9.15 -1.86 -24.01
N ALA A 16 9.77 -3.01 -23.75
CA ALA A 16 9.66 -4.21 -24.59
C ALA A 16 8.23 -4.71 -24.63
N TRP A 17 7.60 -4.85 -23.46
CA TRP A 17 6.19 -5.25 -23.37
C TRP A 17 5.26 -4.34 -24.18
N LYS A 18 5.45 -3.02 -24.08
CA LYS A 18 4.60 -2.09 -24.83
C LYS A 18 4.80 -2.22 -26.35
N GLN A 19 6.02 -2.38 -26.79
CA GLN A 19 6.32 -2.58 -28.22
C GLN A 19 5.68 -3.87 -28.74
N GLU A 20 5.76 -4.95 -27.94
CA GLU A 20 5.19 -6.25 -28.29
C GLU A 20 3.65 -6.23 -28.33
N HIS A 21 3.01 -5.62 -27.32
CA HIS A 21 1.55 -5.64 -27.19
C HIS A 21 0.82 -4.62 -28.04
N PHE A 22 1.41 -3.46 -28.28
CA PHE A 22 0.76 -2.34 -28.97
C PHE A 22 1.45 -1.92 -30.26
N GLY A 23 2.63 -2.48 -30.58
CA GLY A 23 3.42 -2.06 -31.73
C GLY A 23 3.90 -0.59 -31.66
N LYS A 24 3.93 -0.01 -30.45
CA LYS A 24 4.19 1.42 -30.24
C LYS A 24 5.33 1.64 -29.25
N PRO A 25 6.19 2.65 -29.46
CA PRO A 25 7.26 2.97 -28.53
C PRO A 25 6.71 3.50 -27.20
N TRP A 26 7.54 3.39 -26.16
CA TRP A 26 7.26 3.97 -24.85
C TRP A 26 7.36 5.50 -24.89
N LEU A 27 6.33 6.19 -24.41
CA LEU A 27 6.28 7.65 -24.37
C LEU A 27 6.72 8.19 -23.00
N LYS A 28 7.30 9.40 -22.97
CA LYS A 28 7.69 10.08 -21.72
C LYS A 28 6.52 10.25 -20.74
N GLY A 29 5.32 10.54 -21.25
CA GLY A 29 4.11 10.66 -20.43
C GLY A 29 3.74 9.36 -19.70
N GLU A 30 4.06 8.20 -20.28
CA GLU A 30 3.81 6.90 -19.61
C GLU A 30 4.77 6.66 -18.45
N THR A 31 6.00 7.16 -18.52
CA THR A 31 6.93 7.15 -17.38
C THR A 31 6.36 7.98 -16.22
N LEU A 32 5.78 9.15 -16.49
CA LEU A 32 5.17 9.99 -15.48
C LEU A 32 3.95 9.31 -14.84
N LEU A 33 3.11 8.68 -15.66
CA LEU A 33 1.96 7.92 -15.16
C LEU A 33 2.40 6.72 -14.32
N ALA A 34 3.36 5.94 -14.79
CA ALA A 34 3.89 4.79 -14.04
C ALA A 34 4.52 5.21 -12.70
N ALA A 35 5.22 6.36 -12.67
CA ALA A 35 5.85 6.89 -11.46
C ALA A 35 4.85 7.25 -10.33
N ILE A 36 3.59 7.49 -10.67
CA ILE A 36 2.51 7.75 -9.70
C ILE A 36 1.56 6.57 -9.54
N GLY A 37 1.95 5.38 -10.02
CA GLY A 37 1.15 4.15 -9.91
C GLY A 37 -0.10 4.14 -10.80
N GLN A 38 -0.07 4.88 -11.90
CA GLN A 38 -1.15 4.95 -12.89
C GLN A 38 -0.73 4.30 -14.22
N GLY A 39 -1.63 4.29 -15.18
CA GLY A 39 -1.38 3.70 -16.51
C GLY A 39 -1.49 2.18 -16.48
N TYR A 40 -0.43 1.48 -16.86
CA TYR A 40 -0.41 0.02 -16.98
C TYR A 40 0.06 -0.71 -15.72
N VAL A 41 0.42 0.02 -14.66
CA VAL A 41 0.89 -0.59 -13.40
C VAL A 41 -0.28 -1.26 -12.69
N LEU A 42 -0.13 -2.55 -12.37
CA LEU A 42 -1.09 -3.33 -11.59
C LEU A 42 -0.40 -3.89 -10.35
N ALA A 43 -1.04 -3.76 -9.20
CA ALA A 43 -0.56 -4.32 -7.94
C ALA A 43 -1.73 -4.85 -7.12
N THR A 44 -1.51 -5.96 -6.43
CA THR A 44 -2.48 -6.47 -5.46
C THR A 44 -2.36 -5.73 -4.12
N PRO A 45 -3.41 -5.70 -3.29
CA PRO A 45 -3.32 -5.14 -1.94
C PRO A 45 -2.19 -5.77 -1.12
N LEU A 46 -1.98 -7.07 -1.24
CA LEU A 46 -0.89 -7.78 -0.56
C LEU A 46 0.48 -7.26 -1.00
N GLN A 47 0.70 -7.09 -2.31
CA GLN A 47 1.96 -6.54 -2.84
C GLN A 47 2.22 -5.13 -2.32
N LEU A 48 1.20 -4.30 -2.22
CA LEU A 48 1.31 -2.94 -1.65
C LEU A 48 1.67 -2.98 -0.16
N ALA A 49 1.10 -3.91 0.61
CA ALA A 49 1.44 -4.09 2.02
C ALA A 49 2.90 -4.58 2.19
N VAL A 50 3.32 -5.57 1.39
CA VAL A 50 4.71 -6.08 1.39
C VAL A 50 5.69 -4.99 0.95
N MET A 51 5.38 -4.23 -0.08
CA MET A 51 6.19 -3.08 -0.52
C MET A 51 6.36 -2.08 0.63
N THR A 52 5.27 -1.71 1.30
CA THR A 52 5.30 -0.77 2.43
C THR A 52 6.17 -1.33 3.55
N ALA A 53 6.01 -2.58 3.94
CA ALA A 53 6.82 -3.24 4.95
C ALA A 53 8.32 -3.20 4.59
N ARG A 54 8.68 -3.54 3.34
CA ARG A 54 10.07 -3.50 2.86
C ARG A 54 10.67 -2.09 2.86
N CYS A 55 9.87 -1.09 2.53
CA CYS A 55 10.33 0.30 2.55
C CYS A 55 10.71 0.78 3.97
N VAL A 56 9.93 0.38 4.97
CA VAL A 56 10.14 0.88 6.36
C VAL A 56 11.06 0.00 7.18
N ASN A 57 11.24 -1.28 6.83
CA ASN A 57 12.12 -2.21 7.56
C ASN A 57 13.59 -2.15 7.13
N GLY A 58 13.95 -1.25 6.23
CA GLY A 58 15.31 -1.13 5.72
C GLY A 58 15.58 -1.94 4.44
N GLY A 59 14.54 -2.36 3.71
CA GLY A 59 14.64 -3.05 2.43
C GLY A 59 14.68 -4.57 2.52
N TYR A 60 14.62 -5.14 3.72
CA TYR A 60 14.60 -6.59 3.90
C TYR A 60 13.35 -7.22 3.31
N ALA A 61 13.50 -8.41 2.75
CA ALA A 61 12.37 -9.17 2.22
C ALA A 61 11.39 -9.54 3.34
N VAL A 62 10.11 -9.51 2.99
CA VAL A 62 9.01 -9.93 3.85
C VAL A 62 8.24 -11.01 3.10
N MET A 63 8.16 -12.19 3.68
CA MET A 63 7.40 -13.31 3.16
C MET A 63 6.12 -13.45 3.98
N PRO A 64 4.97 -12.99 3.47
CA PRO A 64 3.71 -13.11 4.19
C PRO A 64 3.30 -14.58 4.32
N LYS A 65 2.75 -14.95 5.47
CA LYS A 65 2.23 -16.29 5.76
C LYS A 65 0.81 -16.18 6.29
N LEU A 66 -0.04 -17.15 5.98
CA LEU A 66 -1.45 -17.16 6.38
C LEU A 66 -1.65 -17.73 7.79
N THR A 67 -0.81 -18.67 8.20
CA THR A 67 -0.94 -19.36 9.48
C THR A 67 0.38 -19.30 10.25
N ARG A 68 0.32 -19.39 11.57
CA ARG A 68 1.50 -19.48 12.42
C ARG A 68 2.22 -20.83 12.22
N ASN A 69 1.47 -21.91 12.10
CA ASN A 69 2.00 -23.27 11.94
C ASN A 69 2.76 -23.47 10.61
N ALA A 70 2.50 -22.65 9.59
CA ALA A 70 3.28 -22.65 8.35
C ALA A 70 4.78 -22.29 8.57
N ILE A 71 5.14 -21.90 9.80
CA ILE A 71 6.53 -21.63 10.19
C ILE A 71 7.20 -22.93 10.63
N ASP A 72 6.46 -23.84 11.27
CA ASP A 72 6.98 -25.02 11.95
C ASP A 72 6.95 -26.29 11.08
N GLU A 73 6.12 -26.36 10.05
CA GLU A 73 5.87 -27.59 9.28
C GLU A 73 6.80 -27.82 8.08
N GLY A 74 7.92 -27.09 7.97
CA GLY A 74 8.97 -27.40 6.99
C GLY A 74 8.54 -27.40 5.51
N GLY A 75 7.38 -26.82 5.20
CA GLY A 75 6.98 -26.59 3.82
C GLY A 75 8.04 -25.74 3.12
N GLU A 76 8.34 -25.99 1.86
CA GLU A 76 9.23 -25.19 1.01
C GLU A 76 8.69 -23.76 0.87
N THR A 77 8.70 -23.01 1.97
CA THR A 77 8.41 -21.59 1.95
C THR A 77 9.69 -20.89 1.58
N ALA A 78 9.65 -20.19 0.44
CA ALA A 78 10.75 -19.33 0.05
C ALA A 78 11.25 -18.53 1.25
N ASN A 79 12.53 -18.67 1.56
CA ASN A 79 13.13 -17.99 2.70
C ASN A 79 13.29 -16.50 2.33
N ALA A 80 13.01 -15.60 3.26
CA ALA A 80 13.26 -14.18 3.05
C ALA A 80 14.72 -13.88 2.68
N ALA A 81 15.66 -14.72 3.08
CA ALA A 81 17.09 -14.64 2.73
C ALA A 81 17.35 -14.91 1.23
N ASP A 82 16.45 -15.63 0.53
CA ASP A 82 16.58 -15.93 -0.89
C ASP A 82 16.27 -14.74 -1.79
N PHE A 83 15.71 -13.68 -1.22
CA PHE A 83 15.36 -12.47 -1.96
C PHE A 83 16.33 -11.32 -1.65
N PRO A 84 16.80 -10.62 -2.68
CA PRO A 84 17.71 -9.52 -2.47
C PRO A 84 17.05 -8.40 -1.64
N LYS A 85 17.85 -7.84 -0.75
CA LYS A 85 17.50 -6.60 -0.08
C LYS A 85 17.31 -5.48 -1.11
N ILE A 86 16.28 -4.66 -0.95
CA ILE A 86 16.15 -3.45 -1.78
C ILE A 86 17.27 -2.48 -1.37
N ASP A 87 18.03 -2.03 -2.35
CA ASP A 87 19.10 -1.04 -2.12
C ASP A 87 18.46 0.36 -1.95
N ILE A 88 18.09 0.66 -0.73
CA ILE A 88 17.60 1.97 -0.32
C ILE A 88 18.63 2.57 0.63
N SER A 89 19.20 3.72 0.26
CA SER A 89 20.12 4.42 1.16
C SER A 89 19.42 4.83 2.46
N ALA A 90 20.19 4.90 3.55
CA ALA A 90 19.65 5.34 4.86
C ALA A 90 18.96 6.72 4.75
N ARG A 91 19.54 7.63 3.97
CA ARG A 91 18.96 8.97 3.70
C ARG A 91 17.64 8.89 2.97
N SER A 92 17.55 8.10 1.90
CA SER A 92 16.30 7.93 1.14
C SER A 92 15.21 7.32 1.98
N ARG A 93 15.55 6.34 2.83
CA ARG A 93 14.62 5.73 3.78
C ARG A 93 14.10 6.74 4.80
N GLN A 94 14.97 7.54 5.38
CA GLN A 94 14.56 8.61 6.33
C GLN A 94 13.61 9.61 5.68
N ILE A 95 13.92 10.07 4.47
CA ILE A 95 13.04 10.98 3.70
C ILE A 95 11.69 10.33 3.44
N LEU A 96 11.66 9.06 3.02
CA LEU A 96 10.42 8.32 2.77
C LEU A 96 9.58 8.18 4.03
N MET A 97 10.18 7.74 5.14
CA MET A 97 9.48 7.57 6.41
C MET A 97 8.94 8.90 6.94
N HIS A 98 9.74 9.97 6.88
CA HIS A 98 9.29 11.31 7.24
C HIS A 98 8.13 11.78 6.37
N ALA A 99 8.19 11.57 5.06
CA ALA A 99 7.10 11.95 4.16
C ALA A 99 5.80 11.16 4.41
N LEU A 100 5.90 9.88 4.80
CA LEU A 100 4.75 9.04 5.17
C LEU A 100 4.16 9.46 6.53
N ASP A 101 4.99 9.86 7.46
CA ASP A 101 4.58 10.44 8.74
C ASP A 101 3.86 11.77 8.53
N GLU A 102 4.48 12.72 7.83
CA GLU A 102 3.90 14.02 7.48
C GLU A 102 2.55 13.90 6.76
N ALA A 103 2.40 12.93 5.85
CA ALA A 103 1.16 12.73 5.13
C ALA A 103 -0.02 12.37 6.05
N MET A 104 0.24 11.80 7.23
CA MET A 104 -0.79 11.39 8.18
C MET A 104 -0.86 12.27 9.43
N ASN A 105 0.27 12.83 9.90
CA ASN A 105 0.33 13.53 11.19
C ASN A 105 0.50 15.05 11.08
N HIS A 106 0.93 15.58 9.92
CA HIS A 106 1.00 17.02 9.71
C HIS A 106 -0.36 17.60 9.28
N PRO A 107 -0.76 18.81 9.76
CA PRO A 107 -2.07 19.43 9.43
C PRO A 107 -2.36 19.58 7.93
N ARG A 108 -1.34 19.72 7.09
CA ARG A 108 -1.47 19.77 5.62
C ARG A 108 -1.39 18.39 4.96
N GLY A 109 -1.23 17.31 5.75
CA GLY A 109 -1.15 15.95 5.24
C GLY A 109 -2.47 15.46 4.67
N THR A 110 -2.42 14.69 3.59
CA THR A 110 -3.62 14.20 2.88
C THR A 110 -4.47 13.24 3.71
N ALA A 111 -3.90 12.61 4.73
CA ALA A 111 -4.58 11.69 5.65
C ALA A 111 -4.69 12.23 7.08
N TYR A 112 -4.44 13.51 7.32
CA TYR A 112 -4.42 14.13 8.64
C TYR A 112 -5.67 13.83 9.49
N ASN A 113 -6.84 13.86 8.88
CA ASN A 113 -8.10 13.56 9.56
C ASN A 113 -8.23 12.08 10.00
N SER A 114 -7.34 11.23 9.51
CA SER A 114 -7.29 9.80 9.87
C SER A 114 -6.09 9.46 10.77
N ARG A 115 -5.41 10.46 11.37
CA ARG A 115 -4.30 10.20 12.29
C ARG A 115 -4.75 9.49 13.55
N ILE A 116 -3.86 8.72 14.15
CA ILE A 116 -4.08 8.08 15.45
C ILE A 116 -3.60 9.05 16.53
N MET A 117 -4.51 9.44 17.42
CA MET A 117 -4.22 10.41 18.49
C MET A 117 -3.70 9.76 19.78
N ASP A 118 -3.79 8.43 19.87
CA ASP A 118 -3.34 7.69 21.06
C ASP A 118 -1.80 7.74 21.15
N PRO A 119 -1.23 8.12 22.32
CA PRO A 119 0.21 8.21 22.50
C PRO A 119 0.94 6.91 22.15
N GLY A 120 2.02 7.01 21.39
CA GLY A 120 2.85 5.86 20.99
C GLY A 120 2.26 4.96 19.92
N LEU A 121 1.05 5.26 19.41
CA LEU A 121 0.38 4.46 18.35
C LEU A 121 0.37 5.17 17.00
N ALA A 122 1.08 6.28 16.85
CA ALA A 122 1.11 7.05 15.62
C ALA A 122 1.43 6.17 14.41
N ALA A 123 0.70 6.38 13.31
CA ALA A 123 0.89 5.67 12.07
C ALA A 123 1.35 6.63 10.96
N GLY A 124 2.13 6.12 10.03
CA GLY A 124 2.50 6.82 8.80
C GLY A 124 1.88 6.13 7.59
N GLY A 125 1.64 6.87 6.51
CA GLY A 125 1.05 6.25 5.34
C GLY A 125 0.80 7.20 4.18
N LYS A 126 0.24 6.66 3.08
CA LYS A 126 -0.06 7.43 1.87
C LYS A 126 -1.40 7.04 1.29
N THR A 127 -2.20 8.04 1.01
CA THR A 127 -3.46 7.90 0.26
C THR A 127 -3.19 7.65 -1.22
N GLY A 128 -4.01 6.86 -1.85
CA GLY A 128 -4.02 6.63 -3.29
C GLY A 128 -5.43 6.71 -3.87
N THR A 129 -5.50 6.93 -5.17
CA THR A 129 -6.73 6.88 -5.95
C THR A 129 -6.40 6.24 -7.28
N ALA A 130 -7.00 5.09 -7.58
CA ALA A 130 -6.81 4.42 -8.87
C ALA A 130 -8.00 4.70 -9.78
N GLN A 131 -7.70 5.30 -10.93
CA GLN A 131 -8.72 5.62 -11.93
C GLN A 131 -9.21 4.35 -12.63
N VAL A 132 -10.52 4.16 -12.69
CA VAL A 132 -11.15 3.02 -13.37
C VAL A 132 -11.49 3.31 -14.83
N ARG A 133 -11.45 4.55 -15.24
CA ARG A 133 -11.78 4.98 -16.60
C ARG A 133 -10.83 6.06 -17.11
N ARG A 134 -10.77 6.18 -18.42
CA ARG A 134 -10.05 7.27 -19.08
C ARG A 134 -10.88 8.57 -19.02
N ILE A 135 -10.26 9.68 -18.64
CA ILE A 135 -10.84 11.03 -18.77
C ILE A 135 -10.61 11.50 -20.21
N THR A 136 -11.67 11.82 -20.93
CA THR A 136 -11.60 12.29 -22.31
C THR A 136 -11.13 13.74 -22.40
N MET A 137 -10.69 14.18 -23.57
CA MET A 137 -10.34 15.61 -23.79
C MET A 137 -11.55 16.50 -23.59
N LEU A 138 -12.71 16.10 -24.11
CA LEU A 138 -13.96 16.86 -23.95
C LEU A 138 -14.32 17.06 -22.47
N GLU A 139 -14.17 16.04 -21.62
CA GLU A 139 -14.38 16.17 -20.18
C GLU A 139 -13.36 17.08 -19.51
N ARG A 140 -12.12 17.16 -20.01
CA ARG A 140 -11.11 18.08 -19.49
C ARG A 140 -11.46 19.53 -19.80
N GLU A 141 -12.05 19.78 -20.95
CA GLU A 141 -12.48 21.10 -21.40
C GLU A 141 -13.79 21.55 -20.74
N SER A 142 -14.78 20.65 -20.64
CA SER A 142 -16.10 20.94 -20.08
C SER A 142 -16.20 20.80 -18.56
N GLY A 143 -15.16 20.24 -17.93
CA GLY A 143 -15.11 19.96 -16.49
C GLY A 143 -15.30 18.48 -16.17
N VAL A 144 -14.37 17.95 -15.37
CA VAL A 144 -14.40 16.54 -14.93
C VAL A 144 -15.37 16.38 -13.77
N LYS A 145 -16.38 15.52 -13.92
CA LYS A 145 -17.34 15.19 -12.85
C LYS A 145 -16.62 14.61 -11.63
N LYS A 146 -17.02 15.04 -10.44
CA LYS A 146 -16.54 14.50 -9.17
C LYS A 146 -17.00 13.05 -8.99
N ASN A 147 -16.25 12.24 -8.25
CA ASN A 147 -16.59 10.84 -8.03
C ASN A 147 -18.04 10.62 -7.55
N LYS A 148 -18.53 11.45 -6.61
CA LYS A 148 -19.91 11.37 -6.09
C LYS A 148 -21.01 11.65 -7.11
N GLU A 149 -20.69 12.33 -8.21
CA GLU A 149 -21.60 12.70 -9.30
C GLU A 149 -21.64 11.62 -10.40
N ARG A 150 -20.80 10.59 -10.28
CA ARG A 150 -20.69 9.48 -11.22
C ARG A 150 -21.47 8.26 -10.72
N PRO A 151 -21.95 7.40 -11.64
CA PRO A 151 -22.42 6.07 -11.29
C PRO A 151 -21.37 5.32 -10.47
N TRP A 152 -21.80 4.47 -9.54
CA TRP A 152 -20.88 3.77 -8.64
C TRP A 152 -19.73 3.05 -9.36
N ARG A 153 -20.02 2.32 -10.43
CA ARG A 153 -19.01 1.57 -11.21
C ARG A 153 -17.98 2.41 -11.94
N GLU A 154 -18.24 3.70 -12.09
CA GLU A 154 -17.31 4.66 -12.73
C GLU A 154 -16.47 5.44 -11.72
N ARG A 155 -16.72 5.25 -10.43
CA ARG A 155 -15.94 5.92 -9.39
C ARG A 155 -14.58 5.27 -9.26
N ASP A 156 -13.59 6.10 -8.97
CA ASP A 156 -12.23 5.64 -8.75
C ASP A 156 -12.12 4.73 -7.52
N HIS A 157 -11.16 3.83 -7.50
CA HIS A 157 -10.86 3.03 -6.30
C HIS A 157 -10.13 3.88 -5.28
N SER A 158 -10.53 3.75 -4.01
CA SER A 158 -9.89 4.40 -2.87
C SER A 158 -8.81 3.50 -2.30
N LEU A 159 -7.58 4.02 -2.15
CA LEU A 159 -6.44 3.27 -1.64
C LEU A 159 -5.79 3.99 -0.47
N PHE A 160 -5.22 3.18 0.42
CA PHE A 160 -4.30 3.64 1.45
C PHE A 160 -3.27 2.55 1.73
N VAL A 161 -2.02 2.93 1.88
CA VAL A 161 -0.97 2.10 2.44
C VAL A 161 -0.40 2.79 3.67
N GLY A 162 -0.06 2.01 4.69
CA GLY A 162 0.50 2.60 5.90
C GLY A 162 1.21 1.58 6.77
N TYR A 163 1.86 2.09 7.81
CA TYR A 163 2.59 1.31 8.80
C TYR A 163 2.45 1.93 10.18
N ALA A 164 2.68 1.14 11.20
CA ALA A 164 2.65 1.59 12.59
C ALA A 164 3.50 0.67 13.50
N PRO A 165 3.99 1.19 14.67
CA PRO A 165 4.13 2.62 15.02
C PRO A 165 5.15 3.32 14.11
N VAL A 166 5.09 4.66 14.03
CA VAL A 166 6.04 5.46 13.22
C VAL A 166 7.47 5.25 13.67
N ASP A 167 7.73 5.30 14.97
CA ASP A 167 9.08 5.23 15.53
C ASP A 167 9.71 3.83 15.42
N GLN A 168 8.90 2.77 15.52
CA GLN A 168 9.33 1.37 15.45
C GLN A 168 8.35 0.56 14.61
N PRO A 169 8.44 0.61 13.28
CA PRO A 169 7.51 -0.08 12.38
C PRO A 169 7.40 -1.58 12.66
N ARG A 170 6.20 -2.05 12.96
CA ARG A 170 5.88 -3.46 13.25
C ARG A 170 4.77 -4.01 12.38
N TYR A 171 3.88 -3.16 11.95
CA TYR A 171 2.69 -3.51 11.17
C TYR A 171 2.67 -2.69 9.89
N ALA A 172 2.31 -3.34 8.79
CA ALA A 172 2.01 -2.68 7.54
C ALA A 172 0.59 -3.04 7.11
N VAL A 173 -0.11 -2.09 6.48
CA VAL A 173 -1.46 -2.27 5.99
C VAL A 173 -1.59 -1.74 4.57
N SER A 174 -2.41 -2.40 3.78
CA SER A 174 -2.93 -1.88 2.53
C SER A 174 -4.45 -2.05 2.53
N VAL A 175 -5.15 -0.96 2.25
CA VAL A 175 -6.62 -0.94 2.13
C VAL A 175 -6.98 -0.48 0.73
N VAL A 176 -7.79 -1.27 0.05
CA VAL A 176 -8.40 -0.95 -1.24
C VAL A 176 -9.90 -1.04 -1.09
N VAL A 177 -10.60 0.04 -1.43
CA VAL A 177 -12.07 0.07 -1.48
C VAL A 177 -12.47 0.34 -2.92
N GLU A 178 -13.02 -0.67 -3.58
CA GLU A 178 -13.48 -0.57 -4.96
C GLU A 178 -14.55 0.50 -5.08
N HIS A 179 -14.36 1.39 -6.06
CA HIS A 179 -15.27 2.51 -6.33
C HIS A 179 -15.52 3.45 -5.13
N GLY A 180 -14.63 3.41 -4.13
CA GLY A 180 -14.71 4.18 -2.89
C GLY A 180 -14.36 5.66 -3.02
N GLY A 181 -13.88 6.09 -4.19
CA GLY A 181 -13.53 7.47 -4.46
C GLY A 181 -12.16 7.86 -3.90
N GLY A 182 -12.07 8.90 -3.09
CA GLY A 182 -10.80 9.42 -2.60
C GLY A 182 -10.22 8.66 -1.41
N GLY A 183 -8.91 8.32 -1.48
CA GLY A 183 -8.22 7.56 -0.45
C GLY A 183 -8.30 8.15 0.95
N SER A 184 -8.22 9.47 1.08
CA SER A 184 -8.30 10.17 2.37
C SER A 184 -9.65 10.05 3.08
N LYS A 185 -10.73 9.88 2.32
CA LYS A 185 -12.10 9.83 2.88
C LYS A 185 -12.60 8.43 3.18
N THR A 186 -12.09 7.43 2.47
CA THR A 186 -12.63 6.07 2.54
C THR A 186 -11.58 5.07 3.04
N ALA A 187 -10.44 4.92 2.36
CA ALA A 187 -9.45 3.90 2.73
C ALA A 187 -8.62 4.28 3.97
N ALA A 188 -8.26 5.56 4.13
CA ALA A 188 -7.43 6.00 5.26
C ALA A 188 -8.10 5.83 6.63
N PRO A 189 -9.40 6.14 6.84
CA PRO A 189 -10.07 5.86 8.11
C PRO A 189 -10.09 4.37 8.46
N ILE A 190 -10.34 3.50 7.48
CA ILE A 190 -10.33 2.05 7.68
C ILE A 190 -8.93 1.57 8.10
N ALA A 191 -7.91 2.02 7.38
CA ALA A 191 -6.52 1.67 7.70
C ALA A 191 -6.10 2.15 9.09
N ARG A 192 -6.52 3.37 9.49
CA ARG A 192 -6.32 3.89 10.86
C ARG A 192 -6.90 2.93 11.91
N ASP A 193 -8.14 2.53 11.73
CA ASP A 193 -8.83 1.70 12.72
C ASP A 193 -8.19 0.31 12.83
N VAL A 194 -7.79 -0.28 11.69
CA VAL A 194 -7.04 -1.53 11.66
C VAL A 194 -5.68 -1.38 12.35
N LEU A 195 -4.89 -0.35 11.99
CA LEU A 195 -3.58 -0.12 12.60
C LEU A 195 -3.67 0.20 14.09
N LYS A 196 -4.67 0.97 14.50
CA LYS A 196 -4.90 1.25 15.92
C LYS A 196 -5.20 -0.02 16.68
N GLU A 197 -6.13 -0.85 16.20
CA GLU A 197 -6.55 -2.05 16.88
C GLU A 197 -5.45 -3.12 16.93
N VAL A 198 -4.74 -3.36 15.84
CA VAL A 198 -3.65 -4.36 15.84
C VAL A 198 -2.54 -3.99 16.83
N GLN A 199 -2.20 -2.71 16.97
CA GLN A 199 -1.25 -2.24 17.97
C GLN A 199 -1.74 -2.44 19.40
N ARG A 200 -3.04 -2.29 19.66
CA ARG A 200 -3.64 -2.52 21.00
C ARG A 200 -3.72 -4.01 21.35
N VAL A 201 -4.08 -4.84 20.40
CA VAL A 201 -4.25 -6.30 20.59
C VAL A 201 -2.91 -7.01 20.73
N TYR A 202 -1.93 -6.62 19.90
CA TYR A 202 -0.61 -7.26 19.83
C TYR A 202 0.50 -6.39 20.43
N ALA A 203 0.19 -5.56 21.41
CA ALA A 203 1.18 -4.77 22.14
C ALA A 203 2.27 -5.69 22.72
N PRO A 204 3.55 -5.23 22.75
CA PRO A 204 4.62 -5.95 23.44
C PRO A 204 4.21 -6.31 24.88
N GLY A 205 4.37 -7.56 25.28
CA GLY A 205 3.96 -8.10 26.59
C GLY A 205 2.53 -8.66 26.65
N LYS A 206 1.62 -8.29 25.75
CA LYS A 206 0.30 -8.96 25.68
C LYS A 206 0.35 -10.27 24.89
N LEU A 207 1.28 -10.40 23.93
CA LEU A 207 1.54 -11.66 23.21
C LEU A 207 2.06 -12.74 24.17
N ALA A 208 3.04 -12.42 25.00
CA ALA A 208 3.59 -13.35 25.98
C ALA A 208 2.55 -13.88 26.97
N LYS A 209 1.58 -13.05 27.40
CA LYS A 209 0.47 -13.52 28.25
C LYS A 209 -0.49 -14.44 27.51
N ARG A 210 -0.82 -14.16 26.27
CA ARG A 210 -1.72 -15.02 25.45
C ARG A 210 -1.10 -16.36 25.08
N GLU A 211 0.21 -16.44 24.99
CA GLU A 211 0.94 -17.70 24.75
C GLU A 211 1.10 -18.53 26.04
N ALA A 212 1.15 -17.88 27.21
CA ALA A 212 1.17 -18.54 28.50
C ALA A 212 -0.22 -19.06 28.95
N ASP A 213 -1.30 -18.48 28.42
CA ASP A 213 -2.70 -18.83 28.73
C ASP A 213 -3.27 -19.89 27.74
N ARG A 214 -2.43 -20.50 26.88
CA ARG A 214 -2.78 -21.60 25.96
C ARG A 214 -2.05 -22.88 26.29
#